data_7a725c79a8a41f4c592147049dd51fb9
#
_entry.id   7a725c79a8a41f4c592147049dd51fb9
#
_cell.length_a   1.000
_cell.length_b   1.000
_cell.length_c   1.000
_cell.angle_alpha   90.00
_cell.angle_beta   90.00
_cell.angle_gamma   90.00
#
_symmetry.space_group_name_H-M   'P 1'
#
loop_
_entity.id
_entity.type
_entity.pdbx_description
1 polymer ?
#
loop_
_entity_poly.entity_id
_entity_poly.type
_entity_poly.pdbx_seq_one_letter_code
_entity_poly.pdbx_strand_id
1 'polypeptide(L)'
;MHRRHLLILAAAALAGTLAASYALAQADKPPLRILVGFPPGGSADTIARLLAERLPAQLGGQAVVVDNKPGAAGRIAIDQLKNAAPDGNTVLVMPSGPVVLFPHVYKKLSYDVNKDLAPISQLASFQFCVVSGPKSSVKTMAELMARAKADPSTATFGSSGNGTVPHFLGLMIGEAAGIDFQHVPFQGGAPAMTALMGGHIGYTMDVVTEALEQHRAGRVRVIAVAGAQRAPQLPEVPTLREQGVAMDASAWFAMYGPGLLPAAAAQRLSGAVQAALKDPAFAQRLSALGLEPIGSSPDQLAAVQRTDLAKWAKPVKASGFQAD
;
A
#
# COMPACT_ATOMS: atom_id res chain seq x y z
N MET A 1 -48.57 41.45 -24.53
CA MET A 1 -47.69 41.11 -23.41
C MET A 1 -47.72 39.64 -23.00
N HIS A 2 -48.80 38.92 -23.05
CA HIS A 2 -48.99 37.53 -22.59
C HIS A 2 -48.15 36.45 -23.30
N ARG A 3 -47.92 36.57 -24.59
CA ARG A 3 -47.12 35.58 -25.40
C ARG A 3 -45.62 35.50 -24.98
N ARG A 4 -45.03 36.60 -24.57
CA ARG A 4 -43.64 36.62 -24.09
C ARG A 4 -43.46 35.94 -22.73
N HIS A 5 -44.40 36.08 -21.84
CA HIS A 5 -44.39 35.42 -20.52
C HIS A 5 -44.59 33.91 -20.62
N LEU A 6 -45.43 33.43 -21.55
CA LEU A 6 -45.64 32.00 -21.82
C LEU A 6 -44.35 31.34 -22.37
N LEU A 7 -43.61 32.00 -23.26
CA LEU A 7 -42.36 31.50 -23.81
C LEU A 7 -41.24 31.43 -22.73
N ILE A 8 -41.18 32.39 -21.84
CA ILE A 8 -40.20 32.38 -20.72
C ILE A 8 -40.51 31.26 -19.72
N LEU A 9 -41.80 31.06 -19.39
CA LEU A 9 -42.20 29.95 -18.54
C LEU A 9 -41.96 28.58 -19.14
N ALA A 10 -42.18 28.40 -20.43
CA ALA A 10 -41.90 27.16 -21.15
C ALA A 10 -40.37 26.86 -21.22
N ALA A 11 -39.54 27.88 -21.44
CA ALA A 11 -38.11 27.73 -21.44
C ALA A 11 -37.54 27.41 -20.05
N ALA A 12 -38.09 28.01 -18.97
CA ALA A 12 -37.72 27.72 -17.60
C ALA A 12 -38.13 26.28 -17.18
N ALA A 13 -39.30 25.81 -17.60
CA ALA A 13 -39.76 24.45 -17.38
C ALA A 13 -38.88 23.41 -18.10
N LEU A 14 -38.48 23.70 -19.37
CA LEU A 14 -37.57 22.83 -20.11
C LEU A 14 -36.18 22.79 -19.51
N ALA A 15 -35.65 23.91 -19.03
CA ALA A 15 -34.36 23.98 -18.33
C ALA A 15 -34.39 23.23 -17.01
N GLY A 16 -35.51 23.32 -16.28
CA GLY A 16 -35.74 22.58 -15.02
C GLY A 16 -35.79 21.06 -15.21
N THR A 17 -36.46 20.59 -16.28
CA THR A 17 -36.53 19.15 -16.59
C THR A 17 -35.19 18.60 -17.09
N LEU A 18 -34.43 19.36 -17.86
CA LEU A 18 -33.07 18.99 -18.27
C LEU A 18 -32.12 18.92 -17.07
N ALA A 19 -32.16 19.89 -16.16
CA ALA A 19 -31.35 19.90 -14.95
C ALA A 19 -31.70 18.73 -13.99
N ALA A 20 -33.00 18.42 -13.85
CA ALA A 20 -33.47 17.28 -13.05
C ALA A 20 -33.07 15.94 -13.68
N SER A 21 -33.09 15.81 -15.01
CA SER A 21 -32.62 14.61 -15.71
C SER A 21 -31.12 14.41 -15.60
N TYR A 22 -30.33 15.49 -15.61
CA TYR A 22 -28.87 15.43 -15.35
C TYR A 22 -28.58 15.04 -13.90
N ALA A 23 -29.31 15.58 -12.92
CA ALA A 23 -29.13 15.24 -11.50
C ALA A 23 -29.50 13.77 -11.21
N LEU A 24 -30.56 13.24 -11.82
CA LEU A 24 -30.95 11.84 -11.70
C LEU A 24 -29.97 10.89 -12.39
N ALA A 25 -29.40 11.25 -13.54
CA ALA A 25 -28.41 10.46 -14.25
C ALA A 25 -27.06 10.37 -13.49
N GLN A 26 -26.75 11.33 -12.61
CA GLN A 26 -25.57 11.27 -11.72
C GLN A 26 -25.82 10.43 -10.47
N ALA A 27 -27.05 10.28 -10.01
CA ALA A 27 -27.41 9.49 -8.83
C ALA A 27 -27.36 7.96 -9.07
N ASP A 28 -27.32 7.52 -10.35
CA ASP A 28 -27.45 6.10 -10.72
C ASP A 28 -26.13 5.35 -10.93
N LYS A 29 -24.96 5.99 -10.80
CA LYS A 29 -23.70 5.25 -10.90
C LYS A 29 -23.38 4.53 -9.61
N PRO A 30 -23.21 3.19 -9.62
CA PRO A 30 -22.77 2.48 -8.42
C PRO A 30 -21.42 3.06 -7.94
N PRO A 31 -21.21 3.12 -6.62
CA PRO A 31 -19.96 3.65 -6.09
C PRO A 31 -18.76 2.83 -6.56
N LEU A 32 -17.64 3.49 -6.83
CA LEU A 32 -16.36 2.82 -6.99
C LEU A 32 -15.93 2.27 -5.62
N ARG A 33 -15.81 0.96 -5.50
CA ARG A 33 -15.36 0.28 -4.30
C ARG A 33 -13.87 -0.01 -4.38
N ILE A 34 -13.09 0.55 -3.46
CA ILE A 34 -11.67 0.27 -3.31
C ILE A 34 -11.50 -0.78 -2.22
N LEU A 35 -11.17 -2.00 -2.61
CA LEU A 35 -10.79 -3.07 -1.68
C LEU A 35 -9.39 -2.79 -1.12
N VAL A 36 -9.19 -3.08 0.18
CA VAL A 36 -7.89 -3.01 0.85
C VAL A 36 -7.69 -4.27 1.67
N GLY A 37 -6.61 -5.02 1.41
CA GLY A 37 -6.34 -6.32 2.04
C GLY A 37 -5.76 -6.25 3.46
N PHE A 38 -5.79 -5.07 4.09
CA PHE A 38 -5.20 -4.80 5.40
C PHE A 38 -6.17 -4.04 6.29
N PRO A 39 -5.98 -4.07 7.63
CA PRO A 39 -6.85 -3.36 8.57
C PRO A 39 -6.87 -1.84 8.33
N PRO A 40 -7.93 -1.15 8.75
CA PRO A 40 -7.97 0.31 8.79
C PRO A 40 -6.80 0.91 9.58
N GLY A 41 -6.32 2.08 9.14
CA GLY A 41 -5.23 2.82 9.79
C GLY A 41 -3.82 2.43 9.35
N GLY A 42 -3.65 1.35 8.58
CA GLY A 42 -2.37 1.02 7.95
C GLY A 42 -2.11 1.84 6.68
N SER A 43 -0.89 1.75 6.14
CA SER A 43 -0.45 2.54 4.97
C SER A 43 -1.29 2.30 3.71
N ALA A 44 -1.73 1.06 3.47
CA ALA A 44 -2.60 0.73 2.35
C ALA A 44 -4.00 1.36 2.49
N ASP A 45 -4.56 1.39 3.69
CA ASP A 45 -5.83 2.06 3.99
C ASP A 45 -5.69 3.57 3.86
N THR A 46 -4.58 4.12 4.36
CA THR A 46 -4.28 5.55 4.28
C THR A 46 -4.27 6.05 2.83
N ILE A 47 -3.51 5.42 1.93
CA ILE A 47 -3.46 5.84 0.53
C ILE A 47 -4.81 5.62 -0.18
N ALA A 48 -5.54 4.55 0.13
CA ALA A 48 -6.86 4.28 -0.43
C ALA A 48 -7.88 5.37 -0.03
N ARG A 49 -7.90 5.79 1.24
CA ARG A 49 -8.80 6.87 1.72
C ARG A 49 -8.43 8.23 1.15
N LEU A 50 -7.13 8.54 1.07
CA LEU A 50 -6.66 9.77 0.44
C LEU A 50 -7.07 9.86 -1.04
N LEU A 51 -7.01 8.74 -1.77
CA LEU A 51 -7.53 8.68 -3.14
C LEU A 51 -9.05 8.77 -3.18
N ALA A 52 -9.77 8.13 -2.25
CA ALA A 52 -11.24 8.19 -2.18
C ALA A 52 -11.77 9.61 -1.97
N GLU A 53 -11.01 10.49 -1.32
CA GLU A 53 -11.33 11.92 -1.17
C GLU A 53 -11.21 12.68 -2.52
N ARG A 54 -10.32 12.26 -3.43
CA ARG A 54 -9.97 12.99 -4.66
C ARG A 54 -10.62 12.43 -5.92
N LEU A 55 -10.78 11.11 -6.00
CA LEU A 55 -11.29 10.45 -7.20
C LEU A 55 -12.70 10.86 -7.63
N PRO A 56 -13.67 11.19 -6.74
CA PRO A 56 -14.99 11.63 -7.18
C PRO A 56 -14.93 12.80 -8.17
N ALA A 57 -14.08 13.80 -7.93
CA ALA A 57 -13.90 14.95 -8.81
C ALA A 57 -13.39 14.56 -10.20
N GLN A 58 -12.60 13.49 -10.29
CA GLN A 58 -12.00 12.98 -11.54
C GLN A 58 -12.90 11.96 -12.25
N LEU A 59 -13.91 11.41 -11.55
CA LEU A 59 -14.82 10.38 -12.04
C LEU A 59 -16.23 10.90 -12.32
N GLY A 60 -16.38 12.23 -12.47
CA GLY A 60 -17.68 12.85 -12.77
C GLY A 60 -18.69 12.71 -11.63
N GLY A 61 -18.24 12.84 -10.38
CA GLY A 61 -19.07 12.78 -9.18
C GLY A 61 -19.38 11.36 -8.66
N GLN A 62 -18.84 10.31 -9.30
CA GLN A 62 -19.04 8.93 -8.82
C GLN A 62 -18.50 8.80 -7.39
N ALA A 63 -19.35 8.34 -6.46
CA ALA A 63 -18.95 8.11 -5.07
C ALA A 63 -17.84 7.04 -4.99
N VAL A 64 -16.92 7.20 -4.04
CA VAL A 64 -15.82 6.25 -3.81
C VAL A 64 -15.85 5.78 -2.37
N VAL A 65 -15.83 4.47 -2.14
CA VAL A 65 -15.86 3.86 -0.81
C VAL A 65 -14.67 2.93 -0.63
N VAL A 66 -14.08 2.94 0.56
CA VAL A 66 -12.99 2.03 0.93
C VAL A 66 -13.56 0.88 1.75
N ASP A 67 -13.25 -0.35 1.34
CA ASP A 67 -13.73 -1.58 1.95
C ASP A 67 -12.54 -2.45 2.37
N ASN A 68 -12.24 -2.48 3.66
CA ASN A 68 -11.13 -3.27 4.21
C ASN A 68 -11.51 -4.75 4.35
N LYS A 69 -10.70 -5.63 3.75
CA LYS A 69 -10.85 -7.09 3.78
C LYS A 69 -9.53 -7.72 4.25
N PRO A 70 -9.17 -7.52 5.53
CA PRO A 70 -7.90 -8.00 6.06
C PRO A 70 -7.86 -9.54 6.14
N GLY A 71 -6.64 -10.06 6.06
CA GLY A 71 -6.36 -11.47 6.28
C GLY A 71 -5.47 -12.09 5.21
N ALA A 72 -4.76 -13.15 5.59
CA ALA A 72 -3.82 -13.90 4.77
C ALA A 72 -2.81 -12.99 4.01
N ALA A 73 -2.30 -11.94 4.68
CA ALA A 73 -1.40 -10.93 4.11
C ALA A 73 -1.97 -10.26 2.83
N GLY A 74 -3.27 -10.01 2.81
CA GLY A 74 -3.98 -9.32 1.71
C GLY A 74 -4.59 -10.25 0.66
N ARG A 75 -4.34 -11.56 0.72
CA ARG A 75 -4.85 -12.53 -0.28
C ARG A 75 -6.38 -12.62 -0.31
N ILE A 76 -7.07 -12.44 0.83
CA ILE A 76 -8.54 -12.42 0.89
C ILE A 76 -9.12 -11.31 0.00
N ALA A 77 -8.54 -10.12 0.02
CA ALA A 77 -8.99 -9.01 -0.83
C ALA A 77 -8.71 -9.27 -2.31
N ILE A 78 -7.60 -9.95 -2.64
CA ILE A 78 -7.28 -10.36 -4.01
C ILE A 78 -8.31 -11.36 -4.53
N ASP A 79 -8.68 -12.38 -3.74
CA ASP A 79 -9.68 -13.35 -4.11
C ASP A 79 -11.06 -12.70 -4.31
N GLN A 80 -11.38 -11.67 -3.51
CA GLN A 80 -12.60 -10.91 -3.70
C GLN A 80 -12.57 -10.07 -4.98
N LEU A 81 -11.43 -9.42 -5.31
CA LEU A 81 -11.27 -8.69 -6.58
C LEU A 81 -11.39 -9.63 -7.78
N LYS A 82 -10.69 -10.76 -7.75
CA LYS A 82 -10.70 -11.78 -8.81
C LYS A 82 -12.12 -12.20 -9.21
N ASN A 83 -13.02 -12.30 -8.22
CA ASN A 83 -14.41 -12.71 -8.40
C ASN A 83 -15.38 -11.53 -8.60
N ALA A 84 -14.90 -10.29 -8.66
CA ALA A 84 -15.72 -9.11 -8.88
C ALA A 84 -16.07 -8.96 -10.37
N ALA A 85 -17.19 -8.29 -10.66
CA ALA A 85 -17.56 -7.93 -12.02
C ALA A 85 -16.50 -7.03 -12.65
N PRO A 86 -16.09 -7.27 -13.92
CA PRO A 86 -15.06 -6.48 -14.58
C PRO A 86 -15.63 -5.19 -15.20
N ASP A 87 -16.52 -4.50 -14.48
CA ASP A 87 -17.25 -3.31 -14.91
C ASP A 87 -16.54 -1.98 -14.54
N GLY A 88 -15.41 -2.07 -13.80
CA GLY A 88 -14.66 -0.92 -13.32
C GLY A 88 -15.23 -0.23 -12.08
N ASN A 89 -16.16 -0.87 -11.35
CA ASN A 89 -16.72 -0.37 -10.09
C ASN A 89 -16.10 -1.04 -8.85
N THR A 90 -15.25 -2.06 -9.02
CA THR A 90 -14.47 -2.64 -7.94
C THR A 90 -13.00 -2.67 -8.32
N VAL A 91 -12.16 -2.10 -7.48
CA VAL A 91 -10.70 -2.08 -7.63
C VAL A 91 -10.03 -2.49 -6.31
N LEU A 92 -8.76 -2.82 -6.35
CA LEU A 92 -7.96 -3.16 -5.18
C LEU A 92 -6.75 -2.24 -5.09
N VAL A 93 -6.52 -1.66 -3.91
CA VAL A 93 -5.27 -0.98 -3.55
C VAL A 93 -4.46 -1.90 -2.67
N MET A 94 -3.23 -2.19 -3.09
CA MET A 94 -2.35 -3.13 -2.41
C MET A 94 -0.87 -2.74 -2.54
N PRO A 95 0.01 -3.16 -1.60
CA PRO A 95 1.45 -3.09 -1.78
C PRO A 95 1.92 -4.12 -2.83
N SER A 96 3.13 -3.92 -3.35
CA SER A 96 3.72 -4.79 -4.39
C SER A 96 3.96 -6.24 -3.95
N GLY A 97 4.15 -6.52 -2.65
CA GLY A 97 4.51 -7.85 -2.15
C GLY A 97 3.63 -9.00 -2.67
N PRO A 98 2.29 -8.93 -2.55
CA PRO A 98 1.40 -9.96 -3.08
C PRO A 98 1.53 -10.20 -4.59
N VAL A 99 2.01 -9.22 -5.34
CA VAL A 99 2.12 -9.30 -6.80
C VAL A 99 3.48 -9.79 -7.27
N VAL A 100 4.57 -9.37 -6.59
CA VAL A 100 5.93 -9.64 -7.05
C VAL A 100 6.70 -10.64 -6.18
N LEU A 101 6.28 -10.84 -4.93
CA LEU A 101 6.97 -11.70 -3.97
C LEU A 101 6.22 -13.03 -3.76
N PHE A 102 4.90 -13.00 -3.53
CA PHE A 102 4.12 -14.19 -3.20
C PHE A 102 4.17 -15.30 -4.26
N PRO A 103 4.23 -15.02 -5.57
CA PRO A 103 4.42 -16.08 -6.57
C PRO A 103 5.68 -16.95 -6.37
N HIS A 104 6.68 -16.43 -5.66
CA HIS A 104 7.92 -17.16 -5.35
C HIS A 104 7.89 -17.80 -3.95
N VAL A 105 7.04 -17.30 -3.04
CA VAL A 105 6.99 -17.68 -1.63
C VAL A 105 5.99 -18.79 -1.37
N TYR A 106 4.80 -18.71 -1.97
CA TYR A 106 3.71 -19.66 -1.71
C TYR A 106 3.71 -20.81 -2.70
N LYS A 107 3.63 -22.05 -2.21
CA LYS A 107 3.48 -23.26 -3.04
C LYS A 107 2.16 -23.25 -3.81
N LYS A 108 1.11 -22.71 -3.18
CA LYS A 108 -0.24 -22.63 -3.76
C LYS A 108 -0.78 -21.21 -3.54
N LEU A 109 -0.94 -20.46 -4.61
CA LEU A 109 -1.70 -19.21 -4.62
C LEU A 109 -3.09 -19.46 -5.20
N SER A 110 -4.10 -18.79 -4.62
CA SER A 110 -5.48 -18.79 -5.11
C SER A 110 -5.66 -17.93 -6.37
N TYR A 111 -4.64 -17.18 -6.76
CA TYR A 111 -4.66 -16.25 -7.89
C TYR A 111 -3.38 -16.33 -8.72
N ASP A 112 -3.50 -15.93 -9.99
CA ASP A 112 -2.41 -15.71 -10.93
C ASP A 112 -2.30 -14.18 -11.18
N VAL A 113 -1.15 -13.61 -10.86
CA VAL A 113 -0.94 -12.14 -10.95
C VAL A 113 -1.07 -11.59 -12.37
N ASN A 114 -0.87 -12.42 -13.39
CA ASN A 114 -0.94 -12.00 -14.79
C ASN A 114 -2.33 -12.22 -15.41
N LYS A 115 -3.18 -13.07 -14.81
CA LYS A 115 -4.52 -13.40 -15.31
C LYS A 115 -5.62 -12.75 -14.51
N ASP A 116 -5.47 -12.72 -13.19
CA ASP A 116 -6.54 -12.36 -12.28
C ASP A 116 -6.50 -10.87 -11.88
N LEU A 117 -5.39 -10.16 -12.20
CA LEU A 117 -5.17 -8.76 -11.84
C LEU A 117 -4.91 -7.91 -13.10
N ALA A 118 -5.82 -6.99 -13.42
CA ALA A 118 -5.61 -5.99 -14.46
C ALA A 118 -4.91 -4.75 -13.88
N PRO A 119 -3.70 -4.40 -14.34
CA PRO A 119 -2.99 -3.21 -13.88
C PRO A 119 -3.78 -1.94 -14.20
N ILE A 120 -3.86 -0.99 -13.23
CA ILE A 120 -4.48 0.32 -13.44
C ILE A 120 -3.44 1.42 -13.30
N SER A 121 -2.83 1.55 -12.10
CA SER A 121 -1.81 2.58 -11.87
C SER A 121 -0.94 2.23 -10.66
N GLN A 122 0.36 2.47 -10.78
CA GLN A 122 1.24 2.59 -9.62
C GLN A 122 0.92 3.91 -8.92
N LEU A 123 0.65 3.86 -7.63
CA LEU A 123 0.13 5.01 -6.86
C LEU A 123 1.26 5.82 -6.23
N ALA A 124 2.10 5.14 -5.47
CA ALA A 124 3.23 5.73 -4.77
C ALA A 124 4.30 4.68 -4.46
N SER A 125 5.55 5.09 -4.36
CA SER A 125 6.61 4.29 -3.75
C SER A 125 6.73 4.61 -2.27
N PHE A 126 7.32 3.68 -1.52
CA PHE A 126 7.58 3.83 -0.09
C PHE A 126 8.78 2.99 0.35
N GLN A 127 9.33 3.34 1.50
CA GLN A 127 10.45 2.61 2.10
C GLN A 127 9.97 1.81 3.32
N PHE A 128 10.68 0.70 3.57
CA PHE A 128 10.58 -0.02 4.83
C PHE A 128 11.57 0.53 5.85
N CYS A 129 11.34 0.22 7.12
CA CYS A 129 12.20 0.62 8.22
C CYS A 129 12.27 -0.46 9.30
N VAL A 130 13.31 -0.38 10.10
CA VAL A 130 13.46 -1.15 11.34
C VAL A 130 13.07 -0.24 12.49
N VAL A 131 12.13 -0.68 13.30
CA VAL A 131 11.57 0.09 14.41
C VAL A 131 11.84 -0.62 15.73
N SER A 132 12.41 0.11 16.68
CA SER A 132 12.64 -0.33 18.05
C SER A 132 11.53 0.18 18.96
N GLY A 133 10.99 -0.71 19.79
CA GLY A 133 9.93 -0.39 20.75
C GLY A 133 10.46 0.28 22.03
N PRO A 134 9.56 0.85 22.85
CA PRO A 134 9.94 1.62 24.05
C PRO A 134 10.67 0.79 25.11
N LYS A 135 10.45 -0.52 25.15
CA LYS A 135 11.11 -1.42 26.10
C LYS A 135 12.49 -1.91 25.65
N SER A 136 12.86 -1.71 24.37
CA SER A 136 14.10 -2.29 23.85
C SER A 136 15.35 -1.45 24.14
N SER A 137 15.22 -0.15 24.38
CA SER A 137 16.31 0.83 24.56
C SER A 137 17.34 0.92 23.41
N VAL A 138 17.17 0.11 22.35
CA VAL A 138 18.07 0.04 21.18
C VAL A 138 17.88 1.26 20.27
N LYS A 139 18.99 1.88 19.86
CA LYS A 139 19.00 3.11 19.06
C LYS A 139 19.63 2.95 17.67
N THR A 140 20.39 1.87 17.46
CA THR A 140 21.13 1.59 16.22
C THR A 140 21.00 0.14 15.81
N MET A 141 21.31 -0.19 14.56
CA MET A 141 21.37 -1.59 14.11
C MET A 141 22.49 -2.36 14.82
N ALA A 142 23.61 -1.71 15.11
CA ALA A 142 24.71 -2.35 15.85
C ALA A 142 24.27 -2.77 17.26
N GLU A 143 23.56 -1.89 17.99
CA GLU A 143 23.00 -2.21 19.30
C GLU A 143 21.95 -3.32 19.23
N LEU A 144 21.07 -3.31 18.19
CA LEU A 144 20.09 -4.39 17.97
C LEU A 144 20.79 -5.73 17.80
N MET A 145 21.78 -5.79 16.90
CA MET A 145 22.52 -7.01 16.62
C MET A 145 23.32 -7.51 17.84
N ALA A 146 23.96 -6.60 18.57
CA ALA A 146 24.69 -6.94 19.78
C ALA A 146 23.76 -7.53 20.87
N ARG A 147 22.61 -6.90 21.08
CA ARG A 147 21.60 -7.36 22.05
C ARG A 147 21.03 -8.72 21.68
N ALA A 148 20.65 -8.91 20.41
CA ALA A 148 20.08 -10.17 19.94
C ALA A 148 21.09 -11.34 20.01
N LYS A 149 22.39 -11.06 19.83
CA LYS A 149 23.47 -12.05 20.04
C LYS A 149 23.69 -12.39 21.52
N ALA A 150 23.65 -11.39 22.40
CA ALA A 150 23.85 -11.57 23.84
C ALA A 150 22.67 -12.28 24.48
N ASP A 151 21.45 -12.01 24.06
CA ASP A 151 20.23 -12.61 24.59
C ASP A 151 19.29 -12.98 23.42
N PRO A 152 19.35 -14.25 22.94
CA PRO A 152 18.50 -14.73 21.85
C PRO A 152 16.98 -14.59 22.11
N SER A 153 16.54 -14.51 23.36
CA SER A 153 15.12 -14.28 23.67
C SER A 153 14.62 -12.91 23.21
N THR A 154 15.53 -11.95 23.01
CA THR A 154 15.24 -10.62 22.46
C THR A 154 15.29 -10.57 20.93
N ALA A 155 15.73 -11.64 20.27
CA ALA A 155 15.83 -11.74 18.84
C ALA A 155 14.46 -12.05 18.17
N THR A 156 13.45 -11.25 18.50
CA THR A 156 12.09 -11.38 17.94
C THR A 156 11.68 -10.10 17.22
N PHE A 157 10.99 -10.24 16.08
CA PHE A 157 10.47 -9.09 15.35
C PHE A 157 9.05 -9.33 14.83
N GLY A 158 8.25 -8.27 14.80
CA GLY A 158 6.95 -8.27 14.16
C GLY A 158 7.00 -7.85 12.69
N SER A 159 6.02 -8.28 11.91
CA SER A 159 5.78 -7.78 10.56
C SER A 159 4.30 -7.82 10.20
N SER A 160 3.97 -7.24 9.05
CA SER A 160 2.61 -7.20 8.50
C SER A 160 2.09 -8.55 7.98
N GLY A 161 2.80 -9.66 8.21
CA GLY A 161 2.37 -11.02 7.88
C GLY A 161 3.45 -11.91 7.28
N ASN A 162 3.17 -13.20 7.26
CA ASN A 162 4.06 -14.20 6.67
C ASN A 162 4.28 -13.95 5.16
N GLY A 163 5.53 -14.10 4.72
CA GLY A 163 5.90 -13.97 3.32
C GLY A 163 5.90 -12.54 2.79
N THR A 164 5.64 -11.53 3.62
CA THR A 164 5.70 -10.11 3.22
C THR A 164 7.13 -9.61 3.14
N VAL A 165 7.37 -8.47 2.45
CA VAL A 165 8.69 -7.86 2.40
C VAL A 165 9.25 -7.55 3.78
N PRO A 166 8.50 -7.00 4.75
CA PRO A 166 8.95 -6.85 6.13
C PRO A 166 9.41 -8.16 6.80
N HIS A 167 8.72 -9.27 6.53
CA HIS A 167 9.18 -10.58 7.02
C HIS A 167 10.55 -10.93 6.46
N PHE A 168 10.73 -10.86 5.14
CA PHE A 168 12.03 -11.13 4.50
C PHE A 168 13.11 -10.17 4.95
N LEU A 169 12.79 -8.91 5.15
CA LEU A 169 13.72 -7.91 5.67
C LEU A 169 14.31 -8.34 7.02
N GLY A 170 13.46 -8.80 7.93
CA GLY A 170 13.90 -9.30 9.23
C GLY A 170 14.78 -10.54 9.12
N LEU A 171 14.40 -11.53 8.29
CA LEU A 171 15.19 -12.74 8.04
C LEU A 171 16.56 -12.41 7.46
N MET A 172 16.62 -11.54 6.45
CA MET A 172 17.88 -11.15 5.80
C MET A 172 18.81 -10.34 6.74
N ILE A 173 18.24 -9.49 7.62
CA ILE A 173 19.01 -8.82 8.67
C ILE A 173 19.61 -9.87 9.64
N GLY A 174 18.79 -10.85 10.03
CA GLY A 174 19.24 -11.96 10.88
C GLY A 174 20.38 -12.75 10.25
N GLU A 175 20.22 -13.15 8.99
CA GLU A 175 21.25 -13.86 8.22
C GLU A 175 22.56 -13.05 8.13
N ALA A 176 22.46 -11.78 7.73
CA ALA A 176 23.63 -10.90 7.62
C ALA A 176 24.36 -10.69 8.97
N ALA A 177 23.64 -10.76 10.09
CA ALA A 177 24.18 -10.60 11.44
C ALA A 177 24.57 -11.93 12.11
N GLY A 178 24.26 -13.08 11.52
CA GLY A 178 24.41 -14.40 12.14
C GLY A 178 23.50 -14.57 13.37
N ILE A 179 22.26 -14.09 13.28
CA ILE A 179 21.23 -14.12 14.33
C ILE A 179 20.00 -14.86 13.80
N ASP A 180 19.49 -15.80 14.58
CA ASP A 180 18.21 -16.45 14.31
C ASP A 180 17.06 -15.57 14.81
N PHE A 181 16.62 -14.63 13.98
CA PHE A 181 15.49 -13.75 14.30
C PHE A 181 14.16 -14.50 14.19
N GLN A 182 13.46 -14.59 15.32
CA GLN A 182 12.14 -15.20 15.39
C GLN A 182 11.06 -14.23 14.92
N HIS A 183 10.32 -14.62 13.89
CA HIS A 183 9.27 -13.81 13.30
C HIS A 183 7.92 -13.98 14.01
N VAL A 184 7.27 -12.87 14.33
CA VAL A 184 5.90 -12.81 14.87
C VAL A 184 4.99 -12.14 13.81
N PRO A 185 4.14 -12.91 13.13
CA PRO A 185 3.26 -12.36 12.08
C PRO A 185 2.05 -11.65 12.70
N PHE A 186 1.73 -10.47 12.18
CA PHE A 186 0.51 -9.73 12.47
C PHE A 186 -0.37 -9.61 11.21
N GLN A 187 -1.62 -9.17 11.38
CA GLN A 187 -2.53 -8.98 10.25
C GLN A 187 -2.39 -7.58 9.62
N GLY A 188 -1.17 -7.08 9.48
CA GLY A 188 -0.84 -5.76 8.95
C GLY A 188 0.13 -5.01 9.86
N GLY A 189 0.68 -3.89 9.38
CA GLY A 189 1.64 -3.10 10.13
C GLY A 189 1.01 -2.37 11.31
N ALA A 190 -0.22 -1.84 11.19
CA ALA A 190 -0.88 -1.15 12.30
C ALA A 190 -1.06 -2.03 13.56
N PRO A 191 -1.51 -3.31 13.49
CA PRO A 191 -1.47 -4.23 14.63
C PRO A 191 -0.06 -4.52 15.15
N ALA A 192 0.95 -4.67 14.26
CA ALA A 192 2.34 -4.88 14.67
C ALA A 192 2.89 -3.66 15.43
N MET A 193 2.62 -2.45 14.94
CA MET A 193 3.01 -1.20 15.62
C MET A 193 2.33 -1.06 16.99
N THR A 194 1.07 -1.44 17.11
CA THR A 194 0.35 -1.47 18.40
C THR A 194 1.01 -2.42 19.39
N ALA A 195 1.37 -3.64 18.94
CA ALA A 195 2.07 -4.61 19.75
C ALA A 195 3.48 -4.13 20.18
N LEU A 196 4.19 -3.43 19.27
CA LEU A 196 5.48 -2.81 19.55
C LEU A 196 5.37 -1.73 20.64
N MET A 197 4.42 -0.81 20.50
CA MET A 197 4.18 0.26 21.48
C MET A 197 3.76 -0.29 22.85
N GLY A 198 2.99 -1.38 22.86
CA GLY A 198 2.61 -2.10 24.08
C GLY A 198 3.77 -2.89 24.71
N GLY A 199 4.89 -3.02 24.00
CA GLY A 199 6.08 -3.77 24.46
C GLY A 199 5.86 -5.28 24.47
N HIS A 200 4.97 -5.80 23.62
CA HIS A 200 4.75 -7.23 23.39
C HIS A 200 5.81 -7.82 22.45
N ILE A 201 6.41 -7.00 21.60
CA ILE A 201 7.57 -7.31 20.77
C ILE A 201 8.62 -6.21 20.92
N GLY A 202 9.90 -6.55 20.72
CA GLY A 202 11.02 -5.61 20.86
C GLY A 202 11.21 -4.74 19.62
N TYR A 203 10.98 -5.32 18.44
CA TYR A 203 11.23 -4.71 17.13
C TYR A 203 10.11 -5.03 16.14
N THR A 204 9.93 -4.17 15.13
CA THR A 204 9.14 -4.49 13.95
C THR A 204 9.84 -4.02 12.68
N MET A 205 9.68 -4.79 11.62
CA MET A 205 9.98 -4.35 10.25
C MET A 205 8.68 -3.83 9.67
N ASP A 206 8.65 -2.57 9.30
CA ASP A 206 7.41 -1.90 8.92
C ASP A 206 7.62 -0.89 7.79
N VAL A 207 6.56 -0.24 7.36
CA VAL A 207 6.59 0.87 6.39
C VAL A 207 6.86 2.17 7.14
N VAL A 208 7.71 3.04 6.56
CA VAL A 208 8.00 4.36 7.16
C VAL A 208 6.71 5.12 7.48
N THR A 209 5.70 5.06 6.61
CA THR A 209 4.38 5.71 6.81
C THR A 209 3.73 5.35 8.15
N GLU A 210 3.84 4.11 8.60
CA GLU A 210 3.20 3.65 9.84
C GLU A 210 4.03 3.98 11.08
N ALA A 211 5.37 4.09 10.92
CA ALA A 211 6.28 4.40 12.01
C ALA A 211 6.48 5.90 12.24
N LEU A 212 6.30 6.73 11.22
CA LEU A 212 6.71 8.13 11.17
C LEU A 212 6.17 8.96 12.34
N GLU A 213 4.84 8.98 12.51
CA GLU A 213 4.20 9.77 13.58
C GLU A 213 4.51 9.22 14.98
N GLN A 214 4.65 7.91 15.12
CA GLN A 214 5.01 7.27 16.38
C GLN A 214 6.46 7.60 16.76
N HIS A 215 7.35 7.66 15.76
CA HIS A 215 8.75 8.06 15.94
C HIS A 215 8.87 9.53 16.33
N ARG A 216 8.19 10.43 15.60
CA ARG A 216 8.16 11.87 15.91
C ARG A 216 7.61 12.17 17.30
N ALA A 217 6.62 11.39 17.74
CA ALA A 217 6.04 11.48 19.07
C ALA A 217 6.90 10.82 20.16
N GLY A 218 8.05 10.22 19.82
CA GLY A 218 8.95 9.54 20.76
C GLY A 218 8.40 8.24 21.37
N ARG A 219 7.31 7.70 20.82
CA ARG A 219 6.68 6.45 21.29
C ARG A 219 7.41 5.19 20.84
N VAL A 220 8.06 5.27 19.69
CA VAL A 220 8.95 4.24 19.14
C VAL A 220 10.17 4.92 18.52
N ARG A 221 11.17 4.16 18.12
CA ARG A 221 12.35 4.69 17.42
C ARG A 221 12.56 3.96 16.09
N VAL A 222 12.51 4.69 14.99
CA VAL A 222 13.05 4.19 13.71
C VAL A 222 14.57 4.22 13.80
N ILE A 223 15.22 3.07 13.67
CA ILE A 223 16.68 2.93 13.83
C ILE A 223 17.41 2.76 12.50
N ALA A 224 16.69 2.37 11.44
CA ALA A 224 17.20 2.32 10.08
C ALA A 224 16.05 2.39 9.07
N VAL A 225 16.31 2.94 7.89
CA VAL A 225 15.45 2.82 6.71
C VAL A 225 16.08 1.88 5.69
N ALA A 226 15.25 1.16 4.92
CA ALA A 226 15.72 0.13 4.00
C ALA A 226 15.80 0.63 2.54
N GLY A 227 15.67 1.93 2.29
CA GLY A 227 15.85 2.50 0.95
C GLY A 227 17.32 2.69 0.59
N ALA A 228 17.59 2.92 -0.72
CA ALA A 228 18.93 3.24 -1.22
C ALA A 228 19.47 4.57 -0.66
N GLN A 229 18.56 5.46 -0.25
CA GLN A 229 18.83 6.76 0.39
C GLN A 229 17.96 6.90 1.64
N ARG A 230 18.34 7.80 2.54
CA ARG A 230 17.54 8.15 3.71
C ARG A 230 16.16 8.65 3.30
N ALA A 231 15.15 8.35 4.10
CA ALA A 231 13.80 8.87 3.86
C ALA A 231 13.78 10.39 4.06
N PRO A 232 13.23 11.18 3.12
CA PRO A 232 13.17 12.64 3.25
C PRO A 232 12.47 13.11 4.54
N GLN A 233 11.55 12.31 5.06
CA GLN A 233 10.77 12.58 6.27
C GLN A 233 11.54 12.26 7.57
N LEU A 234 12.66 11.53 7.46
CA LEU A 234 13.52 11.05 8.56
C LEU A 234 15.00 11.22 8.15
N PRO A 235 15.47 12.43 7.84
CA PRO A 235 16.83 12.66 7.33
C PRO A 235 17.93 12.30 8.35
N GLU A 236 17.58 12.27 9.64
CA GLU A 236 18.47 11.87 10.72
C GLU A 236 18.63 10.33 10.84
N VAL A 237 17.71 9.54 10.28
CA VAL A 237 17.73 8.08 10.36
C VAL A 237 18.60 7.51 9.23
N PRO A 238 19.67 6.77 9.54
CA PRO A 238 20.54 6.20 8.52
C PRO A 238 19.87 5.05 7.78
N THR A 239 20.36 4.78 6.57
CA THR A 239 19.96 3.57 5.83
C THR A 239 20.59 2.33 6.44
N LEU A 240 20.03 1.15 6.14
CA LEU A 240 20.65 -0.14 6.48
C LEU A 240 22.08 -0.24 5.93
N ARG A 241 22.29 0.24 4.70
CA ARG A 241 23.60 0.25 4.04
C ARG A 241 24.62 1.13 4.76
N GLU A 242 24.24 2.32 5.22
CA GLU A 242 25.08 3.20 6.04
C GLU A 242 25.47 2.55 7.38
N GLN A 243 24.68 1.59 7.85
CA GLN A 243 24.94 0.84 9.07
C GLN A 243 25.57 -0.55 8.85
N GLY A 244 26.12 -0.79 7.64
CA GLY A 244 26.86 -2.01 7.33
C GLY A 244 26.00 -3.21 6.91
N VAL A 245 24.67 -3.06 6.80
CA VAL A 245 23.79 -4.09 6.27
C VAL A 245 23.54 -3.82 4.78
N ALA A 246 24.19 -4.62 3.92
CA ALA A 246 24.18 -4.45 2.45
C ALA A 246 22.83 -4.83 1.84
N MET A 247 21.79 -4.08 2.18
CA MET A 247 20.41 -4.34 1.78
C MET A 247 19.72 -3.06 1.31
N ASP A 248 18.85 -3.22 0.31
CA ASP A 248 18.01 -2.18 -0.24
C ASP A 248 16.64 -2.80 -0.54
N ALA A 249 15.61 -2.33 0.17
CA ALA A 249 14.23 -2.76 0.00
C ALA A 249 13.31 -1.54 -0.04
N SER A 250 12.75 -1.29 -1.20
CA SER A 250 11.66 -0.35 -1.43
C SER A 250 10.50 -1.09 -2.09
N ALA A 251 9.31 -0.55 -1.98
CA ALA A 251 8.12 -1.11 -2.57
C ALA A 251 7.20 0.01 -3.08
N TRP A 252 6.08 -0.39 -3.64
CA TRP A 252 5.10 0.53 -4.18
C TRP A 252 3.68 0.04 -3.88
N PHE A 253 2.76 0.99 -3.77
CA PHE A 253 1.33 0.73 -3.82
C PHE A 253 0.83 0.87 -5.23
N ALA A 254 -0.11 0.01 -5.62
CA ALA A 254 -0.78 0.09 -6.91
C ALA A 254 -2.27 -0.20 -6.80
N MET A 255 -2.99 0.24 -7.82
CA MET A 255 -4.39 -0.07 -8.05
C MET A 255 -4.52 -1.10 -9.15
N TYR A 256 -5.33 -2.13 -8.89
CA TYR A 256 -5.66 -3.21 -9.82
C TYR A 256 -7.17 -3.36 -9.96
N GLY A 257 -7.61 -3.78 -11.13
CA GLY A 257 -8.96 -4.27 -11.38
C GLY A 257 -9.01 -5.80 -11.51
N PRO A 258 -10.20 -6.41 -11.63
CA PRO A 258 -10.35 -7.82 -12.00
C PRO A 258 -9.64 -8.11 -13.32
N GLY A 259 -9.12 -9.32 -13.51
CA GLY A 259 -8.29 -9.68 -14.65
C GLY A 259 -8.93 -9.44 -16.03
N LEU A 260 -10.26 -9.53 -16.12
CA LEU A 260 -11.02 -9.26 -17.34
C LEU A 260 -11.49 -7.79 -17.47
N LEU A 261 -10.94 -6.86 -16.69
CA LEU A 261 -11.30 -5.44 -16.78
C LEU A 261 -11.01 -4.91 -18.18
N PRO A 262 -12.01 -4.29 -18.89
CA PRO A 262 -11.78 -3.70 -20.19
C PRO A 262 -10.70 -2.62 -20.18
N ALA A 263 -9.84 -2.57 -21.20
CA ALA A 263 -8.75 -1.60 -21.29
C ALA A 263 -9.22 -0.14 -21.17
N ALA A 264 -10.39 0.19 -21.75
CA ALA A 264 -10.98 1.53 -21.61
C ALA A 264 -11.32 1.90 -20.17
N ALA A 265 -11.79 0.93 -19.35
CA ALA A 265 -12.06 1.14 -17.93
C ALA A 265 -10.76 1.31 -17.13
N ALA A 266 -9.74 0.49 -17.42
CA ALA A 266 -8.42 0.63 -16.81
C ALA A 266 -7.79 2.00 -17.13
N GLN A 267 -7.86 2.45 -18.38
CA GLN A 267 -7.36 3.76 -18.81
C GLN A 267 -8.12 4.92 -18.14
N ARG A 268 -9.46 4.84 -18.05
CA ARG A 268 -10.29 5.83 -17.36
C ARG A 268 -9.89 5.98 -15.90
N LEU A 269 -9.76 4.86 -15.19
CA LEU A 269 -9.37 4.83 -13.77
C LEU A 269 -7.93 5.32 -13.58
N SER A 270 -7.01 4.89 -14.43
CA SER A 270 -5.62 5.35 -14.41
C SER A 270 -5.53 6.86 -14.65
N GLY A 271 -6.27 7.40 -15.64
CA GLY A 271 -6.33 8.84 -15.88
C GLY A 271 -6.83 9.64 -14.67
N ALA A 272 -7.87 9.14 -13.98
CA ALA A 272 -8.39 9.74 -12.76
C ALA A 272 -7.35 9.74 -11.61
N VAL A 273 -6.64 8.62 -11.43
CA VAL A 273 -5.54 8.51 -10.45
C VAL A 273 -4.41 9.48 -10.78
N GLN A 274 -3.96 9.52 -12.04
CA GLN A 274 -2.89 10.42 -12.48
C GLN A 274 -3.27 11.90 -12.27
N ALA A 275 -4.50 12.27 -12.59
CA ALA A 275 -4.99 13.63 -12.38
C ALA A 275 -5.00 14.00 -10.89
N ALA A 276 -5.45 13.08 -10.01
CA ALA A 276 -5.42 13.29 -8.58
C ALA A 276 -3.98 13.46 -8.05
N LEU A 277 -3.04 12.62 -8.49
CA LEU A 277 -1.65 12.64 -8.04
C LEU A 277 -0.83 13.81 -8.60
N LYS A 278 -1.29 14.44 -9.69
CA LYS A 278 -0.70 15.68 -10.24
C LYS A 278 -1.08 16.94 -9.44
N ASP A 279 -2.09 16.89 -8.57
CA ASP A 279 -2.42 18.00 -7.67
C ASP A 279 -1.26 18.20 -6.69
N PRO A 280 -0.58 19.39 -6.68
CA PRO A 280 0.61 19.59 -5.85
C PRO A 280 0.35 19.48 -4.35
N ALA A 281 -0.82 19.93 -3.89
CA ALA A 281 -1.18 19.86 -2.47
C ALA A 281 -1.43 18.41 -2.05
N PHE A 282 -2.03 17.60 -2.93
CA PHE A 282 -2.25 16.18 -2.68
C PHE A 282 -0.94 15.39 -2.71
N ALA A 283 -0.07 15.65 -3.70
CA ALA A 283 1.26 15.06 -3.79
C ALA A 283 2.09 15.36 -2.54
N GLN A 284 2.11 16.63 -2.09
CA GLN A 284 2.81 17.04 -0.87
C GLN A 284 2.26 16.33 0.38
N ARG A 285 0.92 16.16 0.47
CA ARG A 285 0.29 15.42 1.58
C ARG A 285 0.74 13.96 1.62
N LEU A 286 0.85 13.30 0.46
CA LEU A 286 1.38 11.93 0.36
C LEU A 286 2.85 11.87 0.76
N SER A 287 3.70 12.73 0.18
CA SER A 287 5.13 12.77 0.49
C SER A 287 5.38 13.03 1.98
N ALA A 288 4.61 13.90 2.62
CA ALA A 288 4.71 14.16 4.06
C ALA A 288 4.48 12.90 4.92
N LEU A 289 3.76 11.92 4.38
CA LEU A 289 3.48 10.61 5.01
C LEU A 289 4.52 9.52 4.63
N GLY A 290 5.54 9.84 3.83
CA GLY A 290 6.51 8.85 3.34
C GLY A 290 5.99 8.04 2.14
N LEU A 291 5.01 8.56 1.41
CA LEU A 291 4.43 7.99 0.20
C LEU A 291 4.80 8.90 -0.98
N GLU A 292 5.82 8.51 -1.75
CA GLU A 292 6.26 9.31 -2.89
C GLU A 292 5.34 9.05 -4.11
N PRO A 293 4.52 10.04 -4.54
CA PRO A 293 3.51 9.85 -5.57
C PRO A 293 4.13 9.53 -6.94
N ILE A 294 3.49 8.64 -7.70
CA ILE A 294 3.96 8.19 -9.02
C ILE A 294 2.91 8.46 -10.11
N GLY A 295 1.76 7.80 -10.07
CA GLY A 295 0.72 7.99 -11.08
C GLY A 295 1.08 7.40 -12.45
N SER A 296 1.34 6.09 -12.53
CA SER A 296 1.71 5.44 -13.79
C SER A 296 0.52 5.11 -14.69
N SER A 297 0.79 4.87 -15.99
CA SER A 297 -0.16 4.20 -16.87
C SER A 297 -0.29 2.70 -16.54
N PRO A 298 -1.34 2.00 -17.04
CA PRO A 298 -1.46 0.55 -16.91
C PRO A 298 -0.25 -0.21 -17.45
N ASP A 299 0.27 0.18 -18.62
CA ASP A 299 1.44 -0.47 -19.25
C ASP A 299 2.71 -0.26 -18.44
N GLN A 300 2.91 0.93 -17.87
CA GLN A 300 4.04 1.21 -16.98
C GLN A 300 3.98 0.36 -15.72
N LEU A 301 2.80 0.24 -15.07
CA LEU A 301 2.63 -0.64 -13.93
C LEU A 301 2.92 -2.10 -14.29
N ALA A 302 2.40 -2.58 -15.43
CA ALA A 302 2.67 -3.94 -15.91
C ALA A 302 4.16 -4.19 -16.14
N ALA A 303 4.91 -3.19 -16.65
CA ALA A 303 6.35 -3.29 -16.86
C ALA A 303 7.12 -3.38 -15.54
N VAL A 304 6.81 -2.52 -14.58
CA VAL A 304 7.40 -2.54 -13.22
C VAL A 304 7.10 -3.87 -12.52
N GLN A 305 5.86 -4.34 -12.59
CA GLN A 305 5.46 -5.63 -12.02
C GLN A 305 6.31 -6.78 -12.57
N ARG A 306 6.49 -6.87 -13.90
CA ARG A 306 7.32 -7.93 -14.51
C ARG A 306 8.78 -7.86 -14.05
N THR A 307 9.34 -6.65 -14.00
CA THR A 307 10.72 -6.43 -13.57
C THR A 307 10.93 -6.85 -12.12
N ASP A 308 10.03 -6.40 -11.22
CA ASP A 308 10.15 -6.70 -9.80
C ASP A 308 9.83 -8.17 -9.50
N LEU A 309 8.87 -8.78 -10.20
CA LEU A 309 8.61 -10.21 -10.10
C LEU A 309 9.88 -11.02 -10.41
N ALA A 310 10.59 -10.71 -11.50
CA ALA A 310 11.83 -11.36 -11.85
C ALA A 310 12.95 -11.10 -10.82
N LYS A 311 13.04 -9.88 -10.28
CA LYS A 311 14.01 -9.47 -9.26
C LYS A 311 13.91 -10.32 -7.98
N TRP A 312 12.70 -10.63 -7.52
CA TRP A 312 12.46 -11.35 -6.27
C TRP A 312 12.70 -12.87 -6.35
N ALA A 313 12.73 -13.47 -7.54
CA ALA A 313 12.92 -14.91 -7.72
C ALA A 313 14.20 -15.44 -7.03
N LYS A 314 15.34 -14.77 -7.24
CA LYS A 314 16.63 -15.19 -6.70
C LYS A 314 16.74 -15.01 -5.18
N PRO A 315 16.40 -13.83 -4.58
CA PRO A 315 16.44 -13.64 -3.14
C PRO A 315 15.54 -14.61 -2.37
N VAL A 316 14.29 -14.84 -2.84
CA VAL A 316 13.37 -15.78 -2.18
C VAL A 316 13.92 -17.20 -2.22
N LYS A 317 14.41 -17.64 -3.37
CA LYS A 317 15.02 -18.98 -3.49
C LYS A 317 16.24 -19.13 -2.57
N ALA A 318 17.06 -18.10 -2.44
CA ALA A 318 18.25 -18.14 -1.59
C ALA A 318 17.91 -18.22 -0.10
N SER A 319 16.82 -17.58 0.35
CA SER A 319 16.38 -17.62 1.75
C SER A 319 15.88 -19.00 2.20
N GLY A 320 15.57 -19.90 1.28
CA GLY A 320 14.94 -21.20 1.59
C GLY A 320 13.52 -21.10 2.17
N PHE A 321 12.99 -19.89 2.35
CA PHE A 321 11.66 -19.70 2.92
C PHE A 321 10.56 -20.06 1.91
N GLN A 322 9.62 -20.86 2.37
CA GLN A 322 8.45 -21.25 1.61
C GLN A 322 7.23 -21.26 2.55
N ALA A 323 6.13 -20.69 2.10
CA ALA A 323 4.85 -20.69 2.79
C ALA A 323 3.86 -21.65 2.11
N ASP A 324 2.93 -22.19 2.90
CA ASP A 324 1.86 -23.08 2.44
C ASP A 324 0.58 -22.30 2.09
#